data_dc96b1845de93113d00738cd4f0220d1
#
_entry.id   dc96b1845de93113d00738cd4f0220d1
#
_cell.length_a   1.000
_cell.length_b   1.000
_cell.length_c   1.000
_cell.angle_alpha   90.00
_cell.angle_beta   90.00
_cell.angle_gamma   90.00
#
_symmetry.space_group_name_H-M   'P 1'
#
loop_
_entity.id
_entity.type
_entity.pdbx_description
1 polymer ?
#
loop_
_entity_poly.entity_id
_entity_poly.type
_entity_poly.pdbx_seq_one_letter_code
_entity_poly.pdbx_strand_id
1 'polypeptide(L)'
;MITGTPSIPKRARVAQKLRLRPKVLTASAKTGRNVQRVLNEAIILGERMHNRIPTPQLNRFLAEVAQARQPPAKQGHRLKLLYMAQFETAPPRFSIQVNSRNRVTRDYAYFIENRLRARYGMDGVPLIIDFNERKPRRGERS
;
A
#
# COMPACT_ATOMS: atom_id res chain seq x y z
N MET A 1 30.99 -16.32 -22.63
CA MET A 1 30.30 -15.33 -21.77
C MET A 1 28.90 -15.13 -22.31
N ILE A 2 27.94 -15.63 -21.63
CA ILE A 2 26.54 -15.41 -22.00
C ILE A 2 26.10 -14.11 -21.38
N THR A 3 26.09 -13.06 -22.15
CA THR A 3 25.53 -11.75 -21.80
C THR A 3 24.05 -11.72 -22.22
N GLY A 4 23.25 -12.66 -21.76
CA GLY A 4 21.83 -12.63 -21.96
C GLY A 4 21.14 -12.36 -20.63
N THR A 5 20.44 -11.25 -20.48
CA THR A 5 19.44 -11.10 -19.44
C THR A 5 18.45 -12.24 -19.59
N PRO A 6 18.30 -13.13 -18.61
CA PRO A 6 17.33 -14.20 -18.71
C PRO A 6 15.95 -13.59 -18.95
N SER A 7 15.26 -14.03 -19.98
CA SER A 7 13.90 -13.58 -20.26
C SER A 7 13.02 -13.88 -19.05
N ILE A 8 12.39 -12.85 -18.51
CA ILE A 8 11.48 -12.99 -17.37
C ILE A 8 10.30 -13.88 -17.81
N PRO A 9 10.04 -15.00 -17.11
CA PRO A 9 8.93 -15.88 -17.46
C PRO A 9 7.59 -15.13 -17.47
N LYS A 10 6.65 -15.56 -18.29
CA LYS A 10 5.31 -14.92 -18.37
C LYS A 10 4.64 -14.75 -17.02
N ARG A 11 4.74 -15.74 -16.12
CA ARG A 11 4.21 -15.68 -14.75
C ARG A 11 4.85 -14.56 -13.92
N ALA A 12 6.15 -14.36 -14.07
CA ALA A 12 6.87 -13.28 -13.40
C ALA A 12 6.46 -11.89 -13.90
N ARG A 13 6.18 -11.76 -15.22
CA ARG A 13 5.66 -10.49 -15.80
C ARG A 13 4.28 -10.14 -15.26
N VAL A 14 3.43 -11.14 -15.02
CA VAL A 14 2.11 -10.92 -14.39
C VAL A 14 2.29 -10.45 -12.94
N ALA A 15 3.20 -11.08 -12.19
CA ALA A 15 3.49 -10.69 -10.81
C ALA A 15 3.96 -9.24 -10.70
N GLN A 16 4.75 -8.74 -11.66
CA GLN A 16 5.19 -7.34 -11.69
C GLN A 16 4.06 -6.33 -11.89
N LYS A 17 2.94 -6.75 -12.47
CA LYS A 17 1.75 -5.91 -12.64
C LYS A 17 0.83 -5.90 -11.43
N LEU A 18 1.10 -6.74 -10.44
CA LEU A 18 0.31 -6.79 -9.22
C LEU A 18 0.52 -5.53 -8.37
N ARG A 19 -0.52 -5.10 -7.72
CA ARG A 19 -0.49 -3.93 -6.81
C ARG A 19 0.54 -4.07 -5.67
N LEU A 20 0.78 -5.30 -5.25
CA LEU A 20 1.78 -5.65 -4.23
C LEU A 20 3.22 -5.27 -4.62
N ARG A 21 3.49 -5.10 -5.90
CA ARG A 21 4.84 -4.89 -6.45
C ARG A 21 5.85 -5.92 -5.93
N PRO A 22 5.56 -7.23 -6.09
CA PRO A 22 6.44 -8.27 -5.58
C PRO A 22 7.76 -8.27 -6.32
N LYS A 23 8.83 -8.57 -5.61
CA LYS A 23 10.14 -8.84 -6.21
C LYS A 23 10.14 -10.25 -6.78
N VAL A 24 10.61 -10.38 -8.02
CA VAL A 24 10.73 -11.67 -8.70
C VAL A 24 12.17 -12.16 -8.61
N LEU A 25 12.34 -13.34 -8.07
CA LEU A 25 13.63 -14.00 -7.94
C LEU A 25 13.60 -15.35 -8.65
N THR A 26 14.75 -15.73 -9.20
CA THR A 26 14.97 -17.07 -9.75
C THR A 26 15.95 -17.80 -8.84
N ALA A 27 15.65 -19.05 -8.53
CA ALA A 27 16.50 -19.90 -7.70
C ALA A 27 16.48 -21.35 -8.21
N SER A 28 17.53 -22.09 -7.90
CA SER A 28 17.63 -23.52 -8.21
C SER A 28 17.87 -24.31 -6.94
N ALA A 29 16.94 -25.17 -6.56
CA ALA A 29 17.10 -26.09 -5.43
C ALA A 29 18.18 -27.14 -5.70
N LYS A 30 18.35 -27.52 -6.97
CA LYS A 30 19.34 -28.53 -7.39
C LYS A 30 20.77 -28.05 -7.23
N THR A 31 21.05 -26.80 -7.62
CA THR A 31 22.41 -26.23 -7.58
C THR A 31 22.65 -25.33 -6.37
N GLY A 32 21.62 -25.00 -5.62
CA GLY A 32 21.68 -24.04 -4.51
C GLY A 32 21.80 -22.58 -4.96
N ARG A 33 21.73 -22.30 -6.26
CA ARG A 33 21.88 -20.93 -6.80
C ARG A 33 20.74 -20.03 -6.33
N ASN A 34 21.09 -18.87 -5.78
CA ASN A 34 20.16 -17.85 -5.28
C ASN A 34 19.23 -18.30 -4.14
N VAL A 35 19.41 -19.47 -3.57
CA VAL A 35 18.60 -19.93 -2.42
C VAL A 35 18.76 -19.01 -1.23
N GLN A 36 19.98 -18.60 -0.90
CA GLN A 36 20.24 -17.66 0.19
C GLN A 36 19.59 -16.29 -0.05
N ARG A 37 19.56 -15.86 -1.30
CA ARG A 37 18.90 -14.60 -1.68
C ARG A 37 17.39 -14.67 -1.46
N VAL A 38 16.76 -15.80 -1.76
CA VAL A 38 15.33 -16.02 -1.49
C VAL A 38 15.05 -15.95 0.01
N LEU A 39 15.87 -16.58 0.84
CA LEU A 39 15.73 -16.54 2.29
C LEU A 39 15.89 -15.11 2.85
N ASN A 40 16.89 -14.37 2.36
CA ASN A 40 17.10 -12.97 2.76
C ASN A 40 15.92 -12.07 2.37
N GLU A 41 15.36 -12.24 1.18
CA GLU A 41 14.17 -11.49 0.76
C GLU A 41 12.94 -11.84 1.61
N ALA A 42 12.78 -13.09 2.00
CA ALA A 42 11.71 -13.52 2.90
C ALA A 42 11.84 -12.84 4.29
N ILE A 43 13.03 -12.71 4.82
CA ILE A 43 13.30 -12.01 6.08
C ILE A 43 12.95 -10.53 5.95
N ILE A 44 13.37 -9.86 4.86
CA ILE A 44 13.07 -8.46 4.57
C ILE A 44 11.56 -8.23 4.50
N LEU A 45 10.83 -9.08 3.80
CA LEU A 45 9.37 -9.02 3.72
C LEU A 45 8.72 -9.19 5.09
N GLY A 46 9.22 -10.13 5.90
CA GLY A 46 8.76 -10.32 7.28
C GLY A 46 8.93 -9.07 8.14
N GLU A 47 10.05 -8.40 8.04
CA GLU A 47 10.32 -7.12 8.73
C GLU A 47 9.37 -6.02 8.25
N ARG A 48 9.16 -5.89 6.94
CA ARG A 48 8.21 -4.93 6.37
C ARG A 48 6.78 -5.17 6.84
N MET A 49 6.37 -6.44 6.98
CA MET A 49 5.04 -6.79 7.46
C MET A 49 4.80 -6.37 8.91
N HIS A 50 5.84 -6.32 9.74
CA HIS A 50 5.76 -5.94 11.15
C HIS A 50 6.04 -4.46 11.39
N ASN A 51 6.33 -3.69 10.35
CA ASN A 51 6.62 -2.27 10.47
C ASN A 51 5.39 -1.50 10.96
N ARG A 52 5.59 -0.70 12.01
CA ARG A 52 4.54 0.16 12.57
C ARG A 52 4.89 1.62 12.32
N ILE A 53 3.94 2.33 11.74
CA ILE A 53 4.10 3.75 11.42
C ILE A 53 3.35 4.57 12.47
N PRO A 54 4.01 5.53 13.15
CA PRO A 54 3.34 6.39 14.13
C PRO A 54 2.21 7.20 13.52
N THR A 55 1.12 7.33 14.25
CA THR A 55 -0.08 8.06 13.84
C THR A 55 0.19 9.50 13.36
N PRO A 56 1.04 10.30 14.02
CA PRO A 56 1.36 11.64 13.54
C PRO A 56 1.98 11.66 12.14
N GLN A 57 2.83 10.68 11.83
CA GLN A 57 3.43 10.54 10.49
C GLN A 57 2.38 10.19 9.45
N LEU A 58 1.45 9.28 9.78
CA LEU A 58 0.36 8.89 8.88
C LEU A 58 -0.57 10.05 8.57
N ASN A 59 -0.86 10.91 9.54
CA ASN A 59 -1.71 12.08 9.31
C ASN A 59 -1.01 13.16 8.48
N ARG A 60 0.30 13.34 8.61
CA ARG A 60 1.09 14.17 7.69
C ARG A 60 1.08 13.60 6.27
N PHE A 61 1.28 12.31 6.13
CA PHE A 61 1.17 11.61 4.87
C PHE A 61 -0.20 11.82 4.22
N LEU A 62 -1.28 11.71 4.99
CA LEU A 62 -2.64 11.91 4.52
C LEU A 62 -2.86 13.32 3.94
N ALA A 63 -2.34 14.34 4.61
CA ALA A 63 -2.37 15.72 4.12
C ALA A 63 -1.56 15.90 2.82
N GLU A 64 -0.38 15.31 2.74
CA GLU A 64 0.46 15.33 1.53
C GLU A 64 -0.24 14.65 0.34
N VAL A 65 -0.91 13.53 0.56
CA VAL A 65 -1.67 12.81 -0.46
C VAL A 65 -2.80 13.67 -1.01
N ALA A 66 -3.56 14.32 -0.15
CA ALA A 66 -4.66 15.20 -0.54
C ALA A 66 -4.18 16.41 -1.35
N GLN A 67 -2.99 16.92 -1.06
CA GLN A 67 -2.36 17.99 -1.83
C GLN A 67 -1.80 17.52 -3.18
N ALA A 68 -1.20 16.33 -3.21
CA ALA A 68 -0.60 15.78 -4.43
C ALA A 68 -1.65 15.47 -5.50
N ARG A 69 -2.79 14.96 -5.09
CA ARG A 69 -3.95 14.71 -5.94
C ARG A 69 -5.22 15.04 -5.17
N GLN A 70 -5.95 15.98 -5.68
CA GLN A 70 -7.20 16.40 -5.06
C GLN A 70 -8.19 15.23 -4.93
N PRO A 71 -8.78 15.01 -3.74
CA PRO A 71 -9.78 13.96 -3.56
C PRO A 71 -10.96 14.10 -4.51
N PRO A 72 -11.59 12.99 -4.93
CA PRO A 72 -12.70 13.03 -5.87
C PRO A 72 -13.92 13.72 -5.28
N ALA A 73 -14.72 14.34 -6.15
CA ALA A 73 -16.01 14.90 -5.80
C ALA A 73 -17.12 14.08 -6.49
N LYS A 74 -18.21 13.87 -5.77
CA LYS A 74 -19.40 13.19 -6.26
C LYS A 74 -20.63 14.04 -5.92
N GLN A 75 -21.44 14.32 -6.92
CA GLN A 75 -22.66 15.17 -6.78
C GLN A 75 -22.36 16.53 -6.09
N GLY A 76 -21.27 17.18 -6.50
CA GLY A 76 -20.85 18.48 -5.95
C GLY A 76 -20.20 18.42 -4.57
N HIS A 77 -20.11 17.26 -3.94
CA HIS A 77 -19.51 17.08 -2.63
C HIS A 77 -18.16 16.35 -2.72
N ARG A 78 -17.13 16.95 -2.15
CA ARG A 78 -15.78 16.41 -2.18
C ARG A 78 -15.54 15.43 -1.05
N LEU A 79 -14.79 14.35 -1.36
CA LEU A 79 -14.24 13.46 -0.36
C LEU A 79 -13.25 14.22 0.53
N LYS A 80 -13.37 14.04 1.84
CA LYS A 80 -12.41 14.57 2.83
C LYS A 80 -11.77 13.41 3.57
N LEU A 81 -10.45 13.40 3.59
CA LEU A 81 -9.65 12.48 4.38
C LEU A 81 -9.39 13.13 5.74
N LEU A 82 -9.95 12.57 6.80
CA LEU A 82 -10.01 13.22 8.10
C LEU A 82 -8.91 12.76 9.05
N TYR A 83 -8.64 11.45 9.07
CA TYR A 83 -7.71 10.85 10.01
C TYR A 83 -7.23 9.49 9.53
N MET A 84 -5.97 9.15 9.82
CA MET A 84 -5.39 7.85 9.47
C MET A 84 -4.59 7.27 10.64
N ALA A 85 -4.77 5.99 10.87
CA ALA A 85 -4.00 5.23 11.86
C ALA A 85 -3.76 3.80 11.39
N GLN A 86 -2.67 3.22 11.84
CA GLN A 86 -2.39 1.79 11.69
C GLN A 86 -2.84 1.07 12.96
N PHE A 87 -3.68 0.05 12.82
CA PHE A 87 -4.21 -0.68 13.98
C PHE A 87 -3.78 -2.15 14.04
N GLU A 88 -3.24 -2.69 12.94
CA GLU A 88 -2.67 -4.04 12.90
C GLU A 88 -1.37 -4.07 12.12
N THR A 89 -0.55 -5.08 12.43
CA THR A 89 0.64 -5.46 11.69
C THR A 89 0.52 -6.92 11.24
N ALA A 90 1.34 -7.34 10.28
CA ALA A 90 1.45 -8.71 9.78
C ALA A 90 0.12 -9.33 9.30
N PRO A 91 -0.57 -8.79 8.29
CA PRO A 91 -0.17 -7.68 7.42
C PRO A 91 -0.52 -6.30 8.00
N PRO A 92 0.18 -5.24 7.53
CA PRO A 92 -0.15 -3.87 7.93
C PRO A 92 -1.57 -3.51 7.52
N ARG A 93 -2.35 -3.04 8.49
CA ARG A 93 -3.73 -2.64 8.28
C ARG A 93 -3.96 -1.24 8.81
N PHE A 94 -4.52 -0.40 7.95
CA PHE A 94 -4.73 1.03 8.19
C PHE A 94 -6.22 1.36 8.14
N SER A 95 -6.62 2.32 8.93
CA SER A 95 -7.95 2.89 8.88
C SER A 95 -7.86 4.36 8.50
N ILE A 96 -8.62 4.76 7.48
CA ILE A 96 -8.77 6.16 7.08
C ILE A 96 -10.22 6.57 7.36
N GLN A 97 -10.39 7.57 8.22
CA GLN A 97 -11.68 8.17 8.45
C GLN A 97 -11.98 9.19 7.36
N VAL A 98 -13.14 9.07 6.76
CA VAL A 98 -13.62 9.94 5.69
C VAL A 98 -14.99 10.54 6.03
N ASN A 99 -15.36 11.59 5.34
CA ASN A 99 -16.69 12.20 5.50
C ASN A 99 -17.81 11.38 4.85
N SER A 100 -17.49 10.62 3.79
CA SER A 100 -18.44 9.74 3.12
C SER A 100 -17.72 8.63 2.36
N ARG A 101 -18.00 7.37 2.69
CA ARG A 101 -17.45 6.19 2.01
C ARG A 101 -17.84 6.15 0.53
N ASN A 102 -19.04 6.60 0.20
CA ASN A 102 -19.55 6.56 -1.17
C ASN A 102 -18.77 7.46 -2.13
N ARG A 103 -17.99 8.40 -1.62
CA ARG A 103 -17.13 9.29 -2.41
C ARG A 103 -15.74 8.72 -2.66
N VAL A 104 -15.37 7.66 -2.00
CA VAL A 104 -14.11 6.97 -2.22
C VAL A 104 -14.20 6.22 -3.55
N THR A 105 -13.38 6.63 -4.51
CA THR A 105 -13.25 5.90 -5.77
C THR A 105 -12.15 4.86 -5.66
N ARG A 106 -12.29 3.77 -6.40
CA ARG A 106 -11.29 2.70 -6.47
C ARG A 106 -9.93 3.24 -6.92
N ASP A 107 -9.92 4.13 -7.88
CA ASP A 107 -8.72 4.76 -8.42
C ASP A 107 -7.99 5.61 -7.37
N TYR A 108 -8.73 6.38 -6.59
CA TYR A 108 -8.15 7.18 -5.51
C TYR A 108 -7.62 6.32 -4.35
N ALA A 109 -8.32 5.25 -4.01
CA ALA A 109 -7.84 4.27 -3.04
C ALA A 109 -6.51 3.64 -3.47
N TYR A 110 -6.37 3.29 -4.75
CA TYR A 110 -5.12 2.80 -5.32
C TYR A 110 -4.00 3.84 -5.29
N PHE A 111 -4.33 5.08 -5.55
CA PHE A 111 -3.37 6.17 -5.46
C PHE A 111 -2.81 6.32 -4.04
N ILE A 112 -3.66 6.28 -3.02
CA ILE A 112 -3.24 6.31 -1.62
C ILE A 112 -2.34 5.12 -1.29
N GLU A 113 -2.75 3.90 -1.67
CA GLU A 113 -1.97 2.69 -1.43
C GLU A 113 -0.59 2.74 -2.08
N ASN A 114 -0.51 3.17 -3.34
CA ASN A 114 0.76 3.29 -4.06
C ASN A 114 1.69 4.32 -3.41
N ARG A 115 1.15 5.44 -2.97
CA ARG A 115 1.91 6.46 -2.24
C ARG A 115 2.42 5.95 -0.90
N LEU A 116 1.59 5.19 -0.18
CA LEU A 116 1.95 4.59 1.11
C LEU A 116 3.09 3.58 0.95
N ARG A 117 3.02 2.73 -0.08
CA ARG A 117 4.09 1.78 -0.42
C ARG A 117 5.41 2.47 -0.71
N ALA A 118 5.37 3.49 -1.53
CA ALA A 118 6.57 4.24 -1.92
C ALA A 118 7.18 5.00 -0.73
N ARG A 119 6.34 5.61 0.11
CA ARG A 119 6.80 6.40 1.25
C ARG A 119 7.46 5.57 2.34
N TYR A 120 6.94 4.38 2.63
CA TYR A 120 7.37 3.55 3.76
C TYR A 120 8.02 2.23 3.36
N GLY A 121 8.37 2.06 2.08
CA GLY A 121 9.09 0.88 1.60
C GLY A 121 8.33 -0.43 1.79
N MET A 122 7.03 -0.45 1.50
CA MET A 122 6.16 -1.62 1.68
C MET A 122 5.91 -2.41 0.39
N ASP A 123 6.85 -2.38 -0.54
CA ASP A 123 6.74 -3.20 -1.75
C ASP A 123 6.79 -4.70 -1.42
N GLY A 124 5.92 -5.46 -2.05
CA GLY A 124 5.79 -6.90 -1.86
C GLY A 124 4.95 -7.31 -0.64
N VAL A 125 4.52 -6.37 0.19
CA VAL A 125 3.72 -6.62 1.40
C VAL A 125 2.24 -6.32 1.11
N PRO A 126 1.29 -7.21 1.50
CA PRO A 126 -0.13 -6.89 1.41
C PRO A 126 -0.45 -5.72 2.36
N LEU A 127 -1.14 -4.72 1.82
CA LEU A 127 -1.65 -3.59 2.60
C LEU A 127 -3.17 -3.62 2.59
N ILE A 128 -3.76 -3.48 3.76
CA ILE A 128 -5.20 -3.37 3.91
C ILE A 128 -5.53 -1.96 4.38
N ILE A 129 -6.33 -1.24 3.60
CA ILE A 129 -6.78 0.11 3.94
C ILE A 129 -8.29 0.09 4.03
N ASP A 130 -8.81 0.28 5.23
CA ASP A 130 -10.24 0.39 5.48
C ASP A 130 -10.65 1.87 5.50
N PHE A 131 -11.69 2.21 4.75
CA PHE A 131 -12.29 3.53 4.77
C PHE A 131 -13.53 3.51 5.67
N ASN A 132 -13.47 4.25 6.76
CA ASN A 132 -14.54 4.32 7.73
C ASN A 132 -15.17 5.70 7.71
N GLU A 133 -16.49 5.75 7.64
CA GLU A 133 -17.24 7.00 7.70
C GLU A 133 -17.32 7.51 9.13
N ARG A 134 -16.87 8.75 9.33
CA ARG A 134 -17.03 9.41 10.61
C ARG A 134 -18.51 9.76 10.80
N LYS A 135 -19.12 9.23 11.85
CA LYS A 135 -20.47 9.64 12.23
C LYS A 135 -20.47 11.13 12.59
N PRO A 136 -21.36 11.95 12.02
CA PRO A 136 -21.46 13.34 12.41
C PRO A 136 -21.77 13.43 13.91
N ARG A 137 -21.02 14.26 14.63
CA ARG A 137 -21.37 14.57 16.01
C ARG A 137 -22.77 15.22 16.04
N ARG A 138 -23.61 14.80 16.98
CA ARG A 138 -24.93 15.44 17.22
C ARG A 138 -24.70 16.95 17.36
N GLY A 139 -25.08 17.73 16.33
CA GLY A 139 -24.91 19.18 16.30
C GLY A 139 -24.19 19.76 15.08
N GLU A 140 -23.43 18.97 14.34
CA GLU A 140 -22.83 19.40 13.06
C GLU A 140 -23.73 18.99 11.89
N ARG A 141 -24.77 19.77 11.63
CA ARG A 141 -25.47 19.75 10.34
C ARG A 141 -24.78 20.77 9.44
N SER A 142 -24.11 20.30 8.45
CA SER A 142 -23.73 21.11 7.28
C SER A 142 -24.24 20.46 6.03
#